data_ef6f8bdfce2b206a1da32a982feee017
#
_entry.id   ef6f8bdfce2b206a1da32a982feee017
#
_cell.length_a   1.000
_cell.length_b   1.000
_cell.length_c   1.000
_cell.angle_alpha   90.00
_cell.angle_beta   90.00
_cell.angle_gamma   90.00
#
_symmetry.space_group_name_H-M   'P 1'
#
loop_
_entity.id
_entity.type
_entity.pdbx_description
1 polymer ?
#
loop_
_entity_poly.entity_id
_entity_poly.type
_entity_poly.pdbx_seq_one_letter_code
_entity_poly.pdbx_strand_id
1 'polypeptide(L)'
;VISIATPAHRDRIVSSLVAAFTADPVIRHLFPDDETYPVYAAAFFGHLFDKRVHRQSIWMAGDGYSAAIWEPPSVPAATVETHATTMETRAATVETLAPAALPPAEFARMRAYDDAIHAALPSYPYWYLGVLGTHPDWTGRRWGHAVMAAGLRRAAEDGLPAVLETSTQGNVEMYRRAGWEVIATVEHPLRAWVMQQSAPPAAEAVPPSATR
;
A
#
# COMPACT_ATOMS: atom_id res chain seq x y z
N VAL A 1 -19.14 -6.73 -5.90
CA VAL A 1 -19.23 -6.24 -4.51
C VAL A 1 -17.81 -6.07 -3.99
N ILE A 2 -17.53 -4.94 -3.32
CA ILE A 2 -16.28 -4.70 -2.60
C ILE A 2 -16.51 -5.06 -1.14
N SER A 3 -15.58 -5.79 -0.55
CA SER A 3 -15.64 -6.20 0.86
C SER A 3 -14.27 -6.06 1.54
N ILE A 4 -14.28 -6.05 2.86
CA ILE A 4 -13.07 -6.12 3.67
C ILE A 4 -12.61 -7.57 3.74
N ALA A 5 -11.31 -7.80 3.56
CA ALA A 5 -10.73 -9.14 3.66
C ALA A 5 -10.73 -9.65 5.11
N THR A 6 -10.88 -10.94 5.24
CA THR A 6 -10.73 -11.68 6.51
C THR A 6 -9.59 -12.69 6.38
N PRO A 7 -9.08 -13.28 7.46
CA PRO A 7 -8.04 -14.30 7.40
C PRO A 7 -8.32 -15.46 6.41
N ALA A 8 -9.59 -15.80 6.20
CA ALA A 8 -9.99 -16.84 5.24
C ALA A 8 -9.66 -16.52 3.77
N HIS A 9 -9.46 -15.24 3.44
CA HIS A 9 -9.15 -14.82 2.07
C HIS A 9 -7.64 -14.76 1.76
N ARG A 10 -6.79 -15.07 2.76
CA ARG A 10 -5.34 -14.93 2.70
C ARG A 10 -4.73 -15.58 1.46
N ASP A 11 -4.93 -16.87 1.30
CA ASP A 11 -4.26 -17.66 0.25
C ASP A 11 -4.69 -17.21 -1.16
N ARG A 12 -5.96 -16.86 -1.32
CA ARG A 12 -6.48 -16.32 -2.57
C ARG A 12 -5.90 -14.97 -2.91
N ILE A 13 -5.87 -14.06 -1.95
CA ILE A 13 -5.32 -12.71 -2.15
C ILE A 13 -3.82 -12.79 -2.43
N VAL A 14 -3.07 -13.56 -1.64
CA VAL A 14 -1.63 -13.73 -1.84
C VAL A 14 -1.33 -14.31 -3.21
N SER A 15 -2.01 -15.38 -3.62
CA SER A 15 -1.84 -15.99 -4.95
C SER A 15 -2.15 -14.99 -6.07
N SER A 16 -3.23 -14.21 -5.92
CA SER A 16 -3.62 -13.18 -6.90
C SER A 16 -2.56 -12.08 -7.02
N LEU A 17 -1.97 -11.64 -5.90
CA LEU A 17 -0.91 -10.64 -5.89
C LEU A 17 0.39 -11.17 -6.49
N VAL A 18 0.79 -12.40 -6.16
CA VAL A 18 1.96 -13.04 -6.79
C VAL A 18 1.82 -13.05 -8.30
N ALA A 19 0.66 -13.43 -8.82
CA ALA A 19 0.39 -13.42 -10.26
C ALA A 19 0.37 -12.00 -10.85
N ALA A 20 -0.22 -11.04 -10.15
CA ALA A 20 -0.34 -9.65 -10.60
C ALA A 20 1.00 -8.93 -10.72
N PHE A 21 1.96 -9.27 -9.86
CA PHE A 21 3.25 -8.58 -9.74
C PHE A 21 4.42 -9.30 -10.42
N THR A 22 4.16 -10.35 -11.21
CA THR A 22 5.21 -11.14 -11.89
C THR A 22 6.14 -10.29 -12.76
N ALA A 23 5.66 -9.19 -13.34
CA ALA A 23 6.44 -8.27 -14.16
C ALA A 23 6.65 -6.89 -13.49
N ASP A 24 6.29 -6.73 -12.23
CA ASP A 24 6.43 -5.47 -11.52
C ASP A 24 7.91 -5.15 -11.25
N PRO A 25 8.40 -3.95 -11.60
CA PRO A 25 9.82 -3.61 -11.45
C PRO A 25 10.31 -3.65 -9.99
N VAL A 26 9.49 -3.26 -9.02
CA VAL A 26 9.87 -3.28 -7.60
C VAL A 26 10.00 -4.72 -7.12
N ILE A 27 8.96 -5.52 -7.32
CA ILE A 27 8.96 -6.91 -6.83
C ILE A 27 10.01 -7.75 -7.56
N ARG A 28 10.27 -7.46 -8.85
CA ARG A 28 11.38 -8.12 -9.60
C ARG A 28 12.76 -7.62 -9.17
N HIS A 29 12.89 -6.39 -8.73
CA HIS A 29 14.13 -5.91 -8.09
C HIS A 29 14.39 -6.63 -6.75
N LEU A 30 13.35 -6.83 -5.95
CA LEU A 30 13.46 -7.54 -4.67
C LEU A 30 13.75 -9.02 -4.87
N PHE A 31 13.05 -9.67 -5.80
CA PHE A 31 13.07 -11.11 -6.07
C PHE A 31 13.34 -11.37 -7.56
N PRO A 32 14.60 -11.21 -8.02
CA PRO A 32 14.93 -11.26 -9.46
C PRO A 32 14.90 -12.67 -10.08
N ASP A 33 15.08 -13.69 -9.27
CA ASP A 33 15.16 -15.07 -9.74
C ASP A 33 13.78 -15.68 -9.98
N ASP A 34 13.57 -16.26 -11.18
CA ASP A 34 12.27 -16.78 -11.59
C ASP A 34 11.84 -18.03 -10.82
N GLU A 35 12.80 -18.87 -10.38
CA GLU A 35 12.50 -20.11 -9.68
C GLU A 35 12.04 -19.83 -8.24
N THR A 36 12.66 -18.85 -7.59
CA THR A 36 12.36 -18.49 -6.19
C THR A 36 11.31 -17.40 -6.05
N TYR A 37 11.04 -16.63 -7.12
CA TYR A 37 10.05 -15.55 -7.12
C TYR A 37 8.71 -15.94 -6.50
N PRO A 38 8.04 -17.06 -6.91
CA PRO A 38 6.71 -17.38 -6.37
C PRO A 38 6.71 -17.57 -4.85
N VAL A 39 7.78 -18.15 -4.33
CA VAL A 39 7.92 -18.44 -2.89
C VAL A 39 8.18 -17.16 -2.11
N TYR A 40 9.13 -16.33 -2.57
CA TYR A 40 9.50 -15.10 -1.85
C TYR A 40 8.43 -14.01 -1.98
N ALA A 41 7.82 -13.87 -3.14
CA ALA A 41 6.70 -12.96 -3.33
C ALA A 41 5.48 -13.38 -2.49
N ALA A 42 5.19 -14.68 -2.39
CA ALA A 42 4.13 -15.17 -1.51
C ALA A 42 4.42 -14.90 -0.03
N ALA A 43 5.65 -15.10 0.42
CA ALA A 43 6.06 -14.75 1.79
C ALA A 43 5.92 -13.25 2.06
N PHE A 44 6.35 -12.42 1.11
CA PHE A 44 6.25 -10.95 1.18
C PHE A 44 4.79 -10.48 1.27
N PHE A 45 3.94 -10.85 0.30
CA PHE A 45 2.53 -10.45 0.30
C PHE A 45 1.76 -11.06 1.45
N GLY A 46 2.08 -12.30 1.86
CA GLY A 46 1.51 -12.95 3.02
C GLY A 46 1.79 -12.16 4.31
N HIS A 47 3.05 -11.73 4.51
CA HIS A 47 3.41 -10.89 5.63
C HIS A 47 2.66 -9.55 5.62
N LEU A 48 2.57 -8.88 4.47
CA LEU A 48 1.81 -7.64 4.35
C LEU A 48 0.32 -7.82 4.65
N PHE A 49 -0.26 -8.94 4.24
CA PHE A 49 -1.64 -9.31 4.53
C PHE A 49 -1.84 -9.54 6.02
N ASP A 50 -1.05 -10.42 6.63
CA ASP A 50 -1.18 -10.85 8.02
C ASP A 50 -1.08 -9.67 8.99
N LYS A 51 -0.21 -8.71 8.69
CA LYS A 51 -0.02 -7.49 9.48
C LYS A 51 -1.23 -6.55 9.45
N ARG A 52 -2.07 -6.60 8.39
CA ARG A 52 -3.12 -5.59 8.13
C ARG A 52 -4.53 -6.13 8.15
N VAL A 53 -4.73 -7.45 8.05
CA VAL A 53 -6.06 -8.06 8.01
C VAL A 53 -6.88 -7.73 9.27
N HIS A 54 -6.26 -7.70 10.44
CA HIS A 54 -6.92 -7.36 11.69
C HIS A 54 -7.21 -5.86 11.88
N ARG A 55 -6.61 -5.00 11.03
CA ARG A 55 -6.87 -3.55 11.00
C ARG A 55 -8.02 -3.17 10.07
N GLN A 56 -8.65 -4.15 9.42
CA GLN A 56 -9.71 -3.95 8.44
C GLN A 56 -9.32 -2.98 7.30
N SER A 57 -8.04 -2.97 6.93
CA SER A 57 -7.48 -2.07 5.93
C SER A 57 -7.11 -2.77 4.62
N ILE A 58 -7.68 -3.94 4.36
CA ILE A 58 -7.56 -4.67 3.10
C ILE A 58 -8.92 -4.75 2.44
N TRP A 59 -9.09 -4.06 1.32
CA TRP A 59 -10.31 -4.14 0.49
C TRP A 59 -10.09 -5.10 -0.66
N MET A 60 -11.09 -5.91 -0.96
CA MET A 60 -11.03 -6.89 -2.03
C MET A 60 -12.27 -6.90 -2.91
N ALA A 61 -12.11 -7.44 -4.13
CA ALA A 61 -13.17 -7.72 -5.08
C ALA A 61 -13.00 -9.12 -5.68
N GLY A 62 -14.10 -9.71 -6.15
CA GLY A 62 -14.09 -11.00 -6.80
C GLY A 62 -13.54 -12.11 -5.90
N ASP A 63 -13.88 -12.11 -4.63
CA ASP A 63 -13.42 -13.10 -3.65
C ASP A 63 -11.88 -13.16 -3.53
N GLY A 64 -11.21 -12.01 -3.63
CA GLY A 64 -9.76 -11.90 -3.49
C GLY A 64 -8.96 -11.89 -4.79
N TYR A 65 -9.60 -11.91 -5.97
CA TYR A 65 -8.90 -11.75 -7.25
C TYR A 65 -8.39 -10.33 -7.51
N SER A 66 -8.90 -9.35 -6.79
CA SER A 66 -8.35 -8.00 -6.73
C SER A 66 -8.31 -7.55 -5.29
N ALA A 67 -7.19 -6.94 -4.88
CA ALA A 67 -7.01 -6.45 -3.51
C ALA A 67 -6.21 -5.16 -3.48
N ALA A 68 -6.56 -4.31 -2.50
CA ALA A 68 -5.79 -3.14 -2.08
C ALA A 68 -5.43 -3.30 -0.60
N ILE A 69 -4.14 -3.33 -0.30
CA ILE A 69 -3.61 -3.40 1.07
C ILE A 69 -3.16 -1.99 1.46
N TRP A 70 -3.82 -1.45 2.48
CA TRP A 70 -3.55 -0.13 3.00
C TRP A 70 -2.93 -0.19 4.39
N GLU A 71 -2.03 0.76 4.67
CA GLU A 71 -1.55 1.04 6.01
C GLU A 71 -2.32 2.24 6.56
N PRO A 72 -3.09 2.08 7.63
CA PRO A 72 -3.71 3.21 8.30
C PRO A 72 -2.64 4.10 8.94
N PRO A 73 -2.92 5.39 9.15
CA PRO A 73 -1.99 6.30 9.79
C PRO A 73 -1.60 5.74 11.15
N SER A 74 -0.32 5.87 11.50
CA SER A 74 0.14 5.61 12.87
C SER A 74 -0.58 6.60 13.77
N VAL A 75 -1.39 6.13 14.71
CA VAL A 75 -1.98 7.00 15.75
C VAL A 75 -0.79 7.55 16.53
N PRO A 76 -0.58 8.90 16.60
CA PRO A 76 0.37 9.44 17.53
C PRO A 76 -0.10 8.96 18.92
N ALA A 77 0.72 8.19 19.61
CA ALA A 77 0.48 7.97 21.03
C ALA A 77 0.37 9.35 21.66
N ALA A 78 -0.82 9.69 22.14
CA ALA A 78 -1.04 10.90 22.88
C ALA A 78 0.00 10.93 23.99
N THR A 79 0.88 11.93 23.96
CA THR A 79 2.01 12.17 24.87
C THR A 79 3.19 11.20 24.74
N VAL A 80 4.32 11.84 24.49
CA VAL A 80 5.73 11.44 24.63
C VAL A 80 6.39 10.89 23.38
N GLU A 81 7.13 11.82 22.78
CA GLU A 81 8.40 11.68 22.07
C GLU A 81 8.44 10.86 20.77
N THR A 82 8.73 11.63 19.74
CA THR A 82 9.73 11.37 18.74
C THR A 82 9.29 10.77 17.41
N HIS A 83 9.71 11.44 16.36
CA HIS A 83 9.78 11.03 14.95
C HIS A 83 10.28 9.59 14.69
N ALA A 84 10.76 8.89 15.72
CA ALA A 84 11.22 7.51 15.69
C ALA A 84 10.07 6.51 15.45
N THR A 85 8.86 6.78 15.94
CA THR A 85 7.78 5.76 15.98
C THR A 85 7.19 5.45 14.59
N THR A 86 7.17 6.40 13.67
CA THR A 86 6.70 6.15 12.29
C THR A 86 7.75 5.36 11.50
N MET A 87 9.02 5.63 11.76
CA MET A 87 10.13 4.88 11.18
C MET A 87 10.21 3.45 11.76
N GLU A 88 9.99 3.29 13.07
CA GLU A 88 9.98 1.97 13.72
C GLU A 88 8.85 1.06 13.23
N THR A 89 7.66 1.59 12.94
CA THR A 89 6.53 0.76 12.48
C THR A 89 6.77 0.21 11.07
N ARG A 90 7.46 0.93 10.22
CA ARG A 90 7.76 0.49 8.86
C ARG A 90 9.10 -0.24 8.77
N ALA A 91 10.12 0.19 9.51
CA ALA A 91 11.35 -0.58 9.71
C ALA A 91 11.03 -1.95 10.34
N ALA A 92 10.10 -2.00 11.30
CA ALA A 92 9.58 -3.25 11.85
C ALA A 92 8.86 -4.12 10.79
N THR A 93 8.41 -3.57 9.66
CA THR A 93 7.82 -4.37 8.56
C THR A 93 8.90 -5.20 7.85
N VAL A 94 10.08 -4.62 7.66
CA VAL A 94 11.23 -5.32 7.08
C VAL A 94 11.90 -6.24 8.10
N GLU A 95 12.01 -5.81 9.37
CA GLU A 95 12.61 -6.63 10.44
C GLU A 95 11.74 -7.81 10.86
N THR A 96 10.41 -7.74 10.67
CA THR A 96 9.47 -8.81 11.06
C THR A 96 9.24 -9.84 9.94
N LEU A 97 9.69 -9.62 8.71
CA LEU A 97 9.97 -10.73 7.80
C LEU A 97 11.11 -11.51 8.44
N ALA A 98 10.75 -12.59 9.15
CA ALA A 98 11.72 -13.38 9.87
C ALA A 98 12.93 -13.63 8.98
N PRO A 99 14.17 -13.38 9.43
CA PRO A 99 15.39 -13.63 8.65
C PRO A 99 15.47 -15.05 8.07
N ALA A 100 14.70 -15.97 8.64
CA ALA A 100 14.55 -17.35 8.19
C ALA A 100 13.72 -17.52 6.89
N ALA A 101 12.98 -16.49 6.43
CA ALA A 101 12.10 -16.60 5.26
C ALA A 101 12.71 -16.03 3.97
N LEU A 102 13.69 -15.12 4.07
CA LEU A 102 14.37 -14.52 2.91
C LEU A 102 15.88 -14.62 3.05
N PRO A 103 16.60 -14.92 1.94
CA PRO A 103 18.06 -14.87 1.94
C PRO A 103 18.56 -13.45 2.20
N PRO A 104 19.82 -13.30 2.70
CA PRO A 104 20.39 -11.99 3.06
C PRO A 104 20.41 -10.97 1.93
N ALA A 105 20.59 -11.42 0.67
CA ALA A 105 20.65 -10.53 -0.49
C ALA A 105 19.27 -9.90 -0.80
N GLU A 106 18.20 -10.69 -0.75
CA GLU A 106 16.81 -10.24 -0.92
C GLU A 106 16.42 -9.27 0.19
N PHE A 107 16.77 -9.60 1.42
CA PHE A 107 16.54 -8.74 2.57
C PHE A 107 17.28 -7.40 2.46
N ALA A 108 18.54 -7.42 2.02
CA ALA A 108 19.32 -6.19 1.82
C ALA A 108 18.72 -5.30 0.73
N ARG A 109 18.23 -5.88 -0.40
CA ARG A 109 17.54 -5.11 -1.45
C ARG A 109 16.24 -4.49 -0.94
N MET A 110 15.48 -5.26 -0.18
CA MET A 110 14.23 -4.79 0.42
C MET A 110 14.47 -3.61 1.36
N ARG A 111 15.46 -3.72 2.25
CA ARG A 111 15.82 -2.60 3.15
C ARG A 111 16.26 -1.37 2.38
N ALA A 112 17.15 -1.52 1.42
CA ALA A 112 17.64 -0.38 0.64
C ALA A 112 16.51 0.35 -0.10
N TYR A 113 15.54 -0.39 -0.66
CA TYR A 113 14.37 0.19 -1.29
C TYR A 113 13.46 0.89 -0.28
N ASP A 114 13.14 0.21 0.82
CA ASP A 114 12.25 0.75 1.86
C ASP A 114 12.84 2.02 2.52
N ASP A 115 14.13 2.03 2.84
CA ASP A 115 14.82 3.20 3.38
C ASP A 115 14.76 4.40 2.41
N ALA A 116 14.94 4.16 1.10
CA ALA A 116 14.87 5.22 0.09
C ALA A 116 13.44 5.78 -0.08
N ILE A 117 12.43 4.92 -0.09
CA ILE A 117 11.03 5.35 -0.13
C ILE A 117 10.66 6.11 1.14
N HIS A 118 11.06 5.62 2.31
CA HIS A 118 10.83 6.28 3.60
C HIS A 118 11.35 7.72 3.65
N ALA A 119 12.56 7.93 3.14
CA ALA A 119 13.17 9.26 3.09
C ALA A 119 12.37 10.25 2.21
N ALA A 120 11.54 9.75 1.30
CA ALA A 120 10.72 10.54 0.38
C ALA A 120 9.25 10.69 0.81
N LEU A 121 8.82 9.96 1.86
CA LEU A 121 7.45 10.04 2.36
C LEU A 121 7.19 11.31 3.18
N PRO A 122 5.94 11.84 3.21
CA PRO A 122 5.57 12.98 4.05
C PRO A 122 5.75 12.69 5.54
N SER A 123 5.99 13.75 6.32
CA SER A 123 6.09 13.68 7.80
C SER A 123 4.76 13.82 8.53
N TYR A 124 3.68 14.24 7.83
CA TYR A 124 2.33 14.36 8.39
C TYR A 124 1.57 13.02 8.29
N PRO A 125 0.48 12.81 9.05
CA PRO A 125 -0.33 11.60 8.97
C PRO A 125 -0.99 11.41 7.60
N TYR A 126 -1.01 10.17 7.10
CA TYR A 126 -1.64 9.80 5.83
C TYR A 126 -2.06 8.32 5.83
N TRP A 127 -2.98 7.96 4.95
CA TRP A 127 -3.25 6.58 4.58
C TRP A 127 -2.30 6.15 3.47
N TYR A 128 -1.66 5.01 3.60
CA TYR A 128 -0.68 4.55 2.63
C TYR A 128 -1.20 3.32 1.85
N LEU A 129 -1.30 3.45 0.53
CA LEU A 129 -1.62 2.34 -0.36
C LEU A 129 -0.34 1.57 -0.69
N GLY A 130 -0.05 0.54 0.09
CA GLY A 130 1.17 -0.25 -0.07
C GLY A 130 1.10 -1.28 -1.20
N VAL A 131 -0.07 -1.82 -1.49
CA VAL A 131 -0.26 -2.82 -2.56
C VAL A 131 -1.61 -2.61 -3.24
N LEU A 132 -1.61 -2.62 -4.57
CA LEU A 132 -2.81 -2.66 -5.39
C LEU A 132 -2.60 -3.66 -6.53
N GLY A 133 -3.31 -4.77 -6.52
CA GLY A 133 -3.16 -5.80 -7.55
C GLY A 133 -4.48 -6.44 -7.94
N THR A 134 -4.54 -6.87 -9.20
CA THR A 134 -5.63 -7.68 -9.75
C THR A 134 -5.03 -8.85 -10.50
N HIS A 135 -5.49 -10.07 -10.21
CA HIS A 135 -5.05 -11.26 -10.91
C HIS A 135 -5.18 -11.07 -12.44
N PRO A 136 -4.19 -11.44 -13.26
CA PRO A 136 -4.17 -11.17 -14.71
C PRO A 136 -5.44 -11.61 -15.44
N ASP A 137 -5.98 -12.78 -15.12
CA ASP A 137 -7.19 -13.33 -15.75
C ASP A 137 -8.48 -12.54 -15.42
N TRP A 138 -8.39 -11.62 -14.45
CA TRP A 138 -9.54 -10.85 -13.96
C TRP A 138 -9.38 -9.35 -14.20
N THR A 139 -8.42 -8.93 -15.01
CA THR A 139 -8.24 -7.54 -15.43
C THR A 139 -9.40 -7.03 -16.28
N GLY A 140 -9.47 -5.72 -16.54
CA GLY A 140 -10.52 -5.11 -17.37
C GLY A 140 -11.88 -4.91 -16.67
N ARG A 141 -12.07 -5.43 -15.46
CA ARG A 141 -13.33 -5.35 -14.69
C ARG A 141 -13.42 -4.10 -13.79
N ARG A 142 -12.42 -3.21 -13.83
CA ARG A 142 -12.30 -2.03 -12.96
C ARG A 142 -12.26 -2.34 -11.45
N TRP A 143 -11.95 -3.58 -11.08
CA TRP A 143 -11.89 -3.96 -9.68
C TRP A 143 -10.77 -3.25 -8.92
N GLY A 144 -9.59 -3.09 -9.53
CA GLY A 144 -8.50 -2.33 -8.92
C GLY A 144 -8.91 -0.90 -8.53
N HIS A 145 -9.62 -0.18 -9.42
CA HIS A 145 -10.18 1.13 -9.09
C HIS A 145 -11.18 1.08 -7.95
N ALA A 146 -12.02 0.06 -7.92
CA ALA A 146 -13.08 -0.05 -6.92
C ALA A 146 -12.52 -0.35 -5.52
N VAL A 147 -11.51 -1.24 -5.40
CA VAL A 147 -10.85 -1.52 -4.11
C VAL A 147 -9.99 -0.33 -3.64
N MET A 148 -9.31 0.36 -4.55
CA MET A 148 -8.59 1.61 -4.24
C MET A 148 -9.54 2.68 -3.74
N ALA A 149 -10.66 2.91 -4.43
CA ALA A 149 -11.66 3.89 -4.03
C ALA A 149 -12.29 3.62 -2.65
N ALA A 150 -12.36 2.34 -2.22
CA ALA A 150 -12.81 2.00 -0.88
C ALA A 150 -11.84 2.51 0.21
N GLY A 151 -10.54 2.35 -0.01
CA GLY A 151 -9.52 2.91 0.90
C GLY A 151 -9.46 4.43 0.88
N LEU A 152 -9.62 5.04 -0.30
CA LEU A 152 -9.69 6.50 -0.42
C LEU A 152 -10.89 7.10 0.33
N ARG A 153 -12.06 6.45 0.30
CA ARG A 153 -13.20 6.87 1.12
C ARG A 153 -12.86 6.83 2.61
N ARG A 154 -12.19 5.78 3.05
CA ARG A 154 -11.76 5.66 4.44
C ARG A 154 -10.77 6.77 4.83
N ALA A 155 -9.80 7.07 3.99
CA ALA A 155 -8.87 8.18 4.21
C ALA A 155 -9.62 9.52 4.30
N ALA A 156 -10.61 9.74 3.43
CA ALA A 156 -11.45 10.93 3.45
C ALA A 156 -12.31 11.05 4.72
N GLU A 157 -12.86 9.94 5.22
CA GLU A 157 -13.60 9.89 6.49
C GLU A 157 -12.71 10.30 7.68
N ASP A 158 -11.43 9.93 7.65
CA ASP A 158 -10.45 10.33 8.65
C ASP A 158 -9.90 11.75 8.43
N GLY A 159 -10.28 12.43 7.33
CA GLY A 159 -9.78 13.76 6.96
C GLY A 159 -8.30 13.78 6.55
N LEU A 160 -7.76 12.66 6.12
CA LEU A 160 -6.35 12.49 5.84
C LEU A 160 -6.08 12.29 4.34
N PRO A 161 -4.92 12.74 3.83
CA PRO A 161 -4.49 12.42 2.49
C PRO A 161 -4.12 10.94 2.35
N ALA A 162 -4.14 10.46 1.11
CA ALA A 162 -3.64 9.15 0.74
C ALA A 162 -2.30 9.29 0.02
N VAL A 163 -1.36 8.36 0.29
CA VAL A 163 -0.03 8.31 -0.32
C VAL A 163 0.22 6.92 -0.89
N LEU A 164 0.93 6.83 -1.99
CA LEU A 164 1.44 5.59 -2.57
C LEU A 164 2.82 5.84 -3.21
N GLU A 165 3.54 4.76 -3.54
CA GLU A 165 4.62 4.82 -4.50
C GLU A 165 4.35 3.89 -5.69
N THR A 166 4.99 4.20 -6.82
CA THR A 166 4.99 3.37 -8.02
C THR A 166 6.28 3.55 -8.81
N SER A 167 6.71 2.51 -9.52
CA SER A 167 7.95 2.51 -10.30
C SER A 167 7.72 2.44 -11.81
N THR A 168 6.48 2.54 -12.28
CA THR A 168 6.17 2.54 -13.70
C THR A 168 5.53 3.83 -14.15
N GLN A 169 6.00 4.39 -15.28
CA GLN A 169 5.44 5.61 -15.85
C GLN A 169 3.96 5.46 -16.21
N GLY A 170 3.56 4.27 -16.68
CA GLY A 170 2.15 3.98 -16.99
C GLY A 170 1.24 4.08 -15.76
N ASN A 171 1.73 3.63 -14.61
CA ASN A 171 1.00 3.77 -13.34
C ASN A 171 0.93 5.24 -12.89
N VAL A 172 2.02 6.01 -13.04
CA VAL A 172 2.01 7.46 -12.75
C VAL A 172 0.91 8.16 -13.54
N GLU A 173 0.79 7.86 -14.84
CA GLU A 173 -0.23 8.45 -15.69
C GLU A 173 -1.65 7.99 -15.31
N MET A 174 -1.80 6.71 -14.96
CA MET A 174 -3.07 6.16 -14.48
C MET A 174 -3.51 6.84 -13.18
N TYR A 175 -2.60 6.97 -12.21
CA TYR A 175 -2.89 7.61 -10.93
C TYR A 175 -3.17 9.11 -11.09
N ARG A 176 -2.44 9.82 -11.96
CA ARG A 176 -2.74 11.23 -12.26
C ARG A 176 -4.15 11.43 -12.76
N ARG A 177 -4.64 10.55 -13.66
CA ARG A 177 -6.05 10.60 -14.14
C ARG A 177 -7.05 10.34 -13.02
N ALA A 178 -6.64 9.66 -11.95
CA ALA A 178 -7.45 9.41 -10.76
C ALA A 178 -7.28 10.49 -9.67
N GLY A 179 -6.61 11.61 -9.96
CA GLY A 179 -6.46 12.74 -9.05
C GLY A 179 -5.26 12.67 -8.11
N TRP A 180 -4.28 11.82 -8.42
CA TRP A 180 -3.02 11.75 -7.67
C TRP A 180 -1.97 12.69 -8.27
N GLU A 181 -1.13 13.25 -7.40
CA GLU A 181 -0.03 14.13 -7.78
C GLU A 181 1.31 13.53 -7.33
N VAL A 182 2.37 13.70 -8.12
CA VAL A 182 3.73 13.32 -7.71
C VAL A 182 4.23 14.36 -6.73
N ILE A 183 4.63 13.93 -5.54
CA ILE A 183 5.18 14.79 -4.49
C ILE A 183 6.68 14.59 -4.27
N ALA A 184 7.21 13.43 -4.66
CA ALA A 184 8.64 13.16 -4.64
C ALA A 184 9.04 12.11 -5.69
N THR A 185 10.32 12.09 -6.05
CA THR A 185 10.92 11.08 -6.93
C THR A 185 12.15 10.49 -6.24
N VAL A 186 12.23 9.18 -6.24
CA VAL A 186 13.39 8.40 -5.79
C VAL A 186 14.09 7.86 -7.02
N GLU A 187 15.42 8.03 -7.11
CA GLU A 187 16.18 7.55 -8.27
C GLU A 187 16.90 6.21 -7.97
N HIS A 188 17.26 5.97 -6.71
CA HIS A 188 18.01 4.78 -6.29
C HIS A 188 17.39 4.12 -5.06
N PRO A 189 17.45 2.79 -4.90
CA PRO A 189 18.08 1.78 -5.77
C PRO A 189 17.29 1.49 -7.05
N LEU A 190 16.03 1.89 -7.11
CA LEU A 190 15.15 1.79 -8.25
C LEU A 190 14.34 3.08 -8.36
N ARG A 191 14.14 3.56 -9.60
CA ARG A 191 13.32 4.75 -9.81
C ARG A 191 11.88 4.51 -9.39
N ALA A 192 11.39 5.39 -8.51
CA ALA A 192 10.00 5.37 -8.04
C ALA A 192 9.48 6.80 -7.86
N TRP A 193 8.17 6.95 -7.97
CA TRP A 193 7.46 8.20 -7.71
C TRP A 193 6.57 8.02 -6.48
N VAL A 194 6.74 8.88 -5.50
CA VAL A 194 5.80 9.01 -4.39
C VAL A 194 4.69 9.93 -4.85
N MET A 195 3.45 9.46 -4.72
CA MET A 195 2.27 10.19 -5.16
C MET A 195 1.30 10.36 -4.01
N GLN A 196 0.55 11.47 -4.05
CA GLN A 196 -0.44 11.82 -3.05
C GLN A 196 -1.77 12.18 -3.70
N GLN A 197 -2.85 11.80 -3.03
CA GLN A 197 -4.17 12.36 -3.24
C GLN A 197 -4.61 13.09 -1.98
N SER A 198 -4.90 14.39 -2.12
CA SER A 198 -5.37 15.22 -1.01
C SER A 198 -6.71 14.72 -0.46
N ALA A 199 -6.94 14.86 0.83
CA ALA A 199 -8.27 14.69 1.38
C ALA A 199 -9.23 15.67 0.71
N PRO A 200 -10.47 15.29 0.41
CA PRO A 200 -11.48 16.26 0.00
C PRO A 200 -11.62 17.33 1.08
N PRO A 201 -11.89 18.60 0.71
CA PRO A 201 -12.15 19.64 1.71
C PRO A 201 -13.24 19.16 2.64
N ALA A 202 -13.03 19.32 3.95
CA ALA A 202 -14.06 19.02 4.94
C ALA A 202 -15.35 19.71 4.50
N ALA A 203 -16.46 18.95 4.38
CA ALA A 203 -17.75 19.52 4.08
C ALA A 203 -18.01 20.61 5.14
N GLU A 204 -18.14 21.87 4.71
CA GLU A 204 -18.51 22.98 5.63
C GLU A 204 -19.74 22.53 6.39
N ALA A 205 -19.60 22.44 7.70
CA ALA A 205 -20.74 22.17 8.58
C ALA A 205 -21.78 23.27 8.32
N VAL A 206 -22.90 22.89 7.67
CA VAL A 206 -24.03 23.78 7.49
C VAL A 206 -24.46 24.24 8.90
N PRO A 207 -24.39 25.53 9.23
CA PRO A 207 -24.82 26.00 10.55
C PRO A 207 -26.28 25.63 10.73
N PRO A 208 -26.69 25.19 11.92
CA PRO A 208 -28.07 24.85 12.19
C PRO A 208 -28.94 26.06 11.87
N SER A 209 -29.92 25.88 10.96
CA SER A 209 -30.88 26.92 10.62
C SER A 209 -31.57 27.41 11.90
N ALA A 210 -31.34 28.67 12.26
CA ALA A 210 -32.04 29.31 13.35
C ALA A 210 -33.51 29.34 12.98
N THR A 211 -34.30 28.46 13.58
CA THR A 211 -35.78 28.51 13.52
C THR A 211 -36.23 29.68 14.35
N ARG A 212 -36.86 30.64 13.69
CA ARG A 212 -37.64 31.70 14.35
C ARG A 212 -39.02 31.18 14.73
#